data_2ed29d7971d3367ab401297a056d536a
#
_entry.id   2ed29d7971d3367ab401297a056d536a
#
_cell.length_a   1.000
_cell.length_b   1.000
_cell.length_c   1.000
_cell.angle_alpha   90.00
_cell.angle_beta   90.00
_cell.angle_gamma   90.00
#
_symmetry.space_group_name_H-M   'P 1'
#
loop_
_entity.id
_entity.type
_entity.pdbx_description
1 polymer ?
#
loop_
_entity_poly.entity_id
_entity_poly.type
_entity_poly.pdbx_seq_one_letter_code
_entity_poly.pdbx_strand_id
1 'polypeptide(L)'
;MEKVEVTYDMKNQCKDILTSISWRDFSNRYFKRSSSWFYHKMDGIDGNGGKGGFTSEERKTMRAALIDLSKRIRACAEALK
;
A
#
# COMPACT_ATOMS: atom_id res chain seq x y z
N MET A 1 -21.80 15.97 -5.78
CA MET A 1 -21.36 15.62 -5.51
C MET A 1 -20.47 15.20 -5.32
N GLU A 2 -20.27 15.00 -4.91
CA GLU A 2 -19.64 14.53 -4.65
C GLU A 2 -18.79 14.03 -4.43
N LYS A 3 -18.38 13.70 -4.09
CA LYS A 3 -17.63 13.30 -3.79
C LYS A 3 -16.80 12.67 -3.81
N VAL A 4 -16.94 11.92 -3.69
CA VAL A 4 -16.00 11.56 -4.12
C VAL A 4 -14.63 11.21 -3.61
N GLU A 5 -14.10 11.60 -2.77
CA GLU A 5 -12.84 11.35 -2.23
C GLU A 5 -12.67 10.01 -1.65
N VAL A 6 -13.72 9.42 -1.36
CA VAL A 6 -13.67 8.06 -0.89
C VAL A 6 -12.93 7.18 -1.80
N THR A 7 -12.87 7.55 -3.05
CA THR A 7 -12.21 6.72 -4.03
C THR A 7 -10.73 6.54 -3.76
N TYR A 8 -10.18 7.33 -2.85
CA TYR A 8 -8.75 7.26 -2.59
C TYR A 8 -8.41 6.55 -1.30
N ASP A 9 -9.37 5.87 -0.73
CA ASP A 9 -9.13 5.11 0.48
C ASP A 9 -8.33 3.86 0.12
N MET A 10 -7.02 3.97 0.23
CA MET A 10 -6.11 2.90 -0.13
C MET A 10 -6.39 1.63 0.66
N LYS A 11 -6.67 1.79 1.94
CA LYS A 11 -6.95 0.65 2.80
C LYS A 11 -8.12 -0.16 2.28
N ASN A 12 -9.17 0.53 1.88
CA ASN A 12 -10.34 -0.14 1.36
C ASN A 12 -10.08 -0.79 0.01
N GLN A 13 -9.27 -0.14 -0.81
CA GLN A 13 -8.93 -0.69 -2.11
C GLN A 13 -8.07 -1.95 -1.99
N CYS A 14 -7.29 -2.03 -0.92
CA CYS A 14 -6.42 -3.18 -0.69
C CYS A 14 -7.05 -4.20 0.25
N LYS A 15 -8.32 -4.03 0.56
CA LYS A 15 -9.02 -4.84 1.53
C LYS A 15 -8.82 -6.35 1.37
N ASP A 16 -8.85 -6.81 0.15
CA ASP A 16 -8.72 -8.23 -0.14
C ASP A 16 -7.38 -8.80 0.27
N ILE A 17 -6.35 -7.97 0.22
CA ILE A 17 -4.99 -8.46 0.47
C ILE A 17 -4.39 -7.98 1.78
N LEU A 18 -5.18 -7.24 2.58
CA LEU A 18 -4.65 -6.64 3.80
C LEU A 18 -3.96 -7.60 4.75
N THR A 19 -4.47 -8.79 4.90
CA THR A 19 -3.90 -9.74 5.83
C THR A 19 -2.95 -10.73 5.19
N SER A 20 -2.75 -10.63 3.90
CA SER A 20 -1.88 -11.56 3.18
C SER A 20 -0.47 -11.03 2.94
N ILE A 21 -0.24 -9.79 3.25
CA ILE A 21 1.04 -9.14 2.97
C ILE A 21 1.66 -8.59 4.24
N SER A 22 2.97 -8.73 4.37
CA SER A 22 3.68 -8.06 5.44
C SER A 22 3.89 -6.62 5.02
N TRP A 23 3.05 -5.74 5.54
CA TRP A 23 3.14 -4.32 5.18
C TRP A 23 4.41 -3.67 5.72
N ARG A 24 4.95 -4.23 6.79
CA ARG A 24 6.21 -3.75 7.32
C ARG A 24 7.33 -3.96 6.31
N ASP A 25 7.43 -5.18 5.78
CA ASP A 25 8.43 -5.48 4.77
C ASP A 25 8.16 -4.70 3.50
N PHE A 26 6.88 -4.63 3.14
CA PHE A 26 6.46 -3.91 1.94
C PHE A 26 6.89 -2.45 2.00
N SER A 27 6.62 -1.79 3.11
CA SER A 27 6.98 -0.39 3.29
C SER A 27 8.48 -0.19 3.27
N ASN A 28 9.21 -1.04 3.99
CA ASN A 28 10.65 -0.94 4.04
C ASN A 28 11.27 -1.15 2.67
N ARG A 29 10.77 -2.12 1.95
CA ARG A 29 11.34 -2.49 0.65
C ARG A 29 11.00 -1.50 -0.45
N TYR A 30 9.75 -1.11 -0.54
CA TYR A 30 9.29 -0.31 -1.67
C TYR A 30 9.24 1.19 -1.41
N PHE A 31 9.02 1.58 -0.18
CA PHE A 31 8.95 3.00 0.16
C PHE A 31 10.15 3.49 0.95
N LYS A 32 10.96 2.57 1.46
CA LYS A 32 12.10 2.91 2.31
C LYS A 32 11.63 3.66 3.55
N ARG A 33 10.48 3.27 4.07
CA ARG A 33 9.89 3.92 5.23
C ARG A 33 9.52 2.88 6.28
N SER A 34 9.26 3.35 7.49
CA SER A 34 8.88 2.47 8.58
C SER A 34 7.47 1.96 8.41
N SER A 35 7.15 0.89 9.14
CA SER A 35 5.79 0.37 9.11
C SER A 35 4.81 1.37 9.70
N SER A 36 5.24 2.16 10.72
CA SER A 36 4.37 3.18 11.29
C SER A 36 3.95 4.21 10.26
N TRP A 37 4.91 4.67 9.47
CA TRP A 37 4.63 5.61 8.40
C TRP A 37 3.58 5.03 7.45
N PHE A 38 3.78 3.76 7.07
CA PHE A 38 2.90 3.13 6.13
C PHE A 38 1.47 2.99 6.66
N TYR A 39 1.35 2.54 7.90
CA TYR A 39 0.02 2.38 8.50
C TYR A 39 -0.70 3.70 8.66
N HIS A 40 0.03 4.78 8.97
CA HIS A 40 -0.59 6.09 9.04
C HIS A 40 -1.12 6.49 7.68
N LYS A 41 -0.36 6.23 6.63
CA LYS A 41 -0.81 6.52 5.28
C LYS A 41 -2.05 5.71 4.91
N MET A 42 -2.04 4.43 5.28
CA MET A 42 -3.19 3.57 5.02
C MET A 42 -4.45 4.05 5.74
N ASP A 43 -4.27 4.63 6.92
CA ASP A 43 -5.39 5.14 7.69
C ASP A 43 -5.78 6.55 7.28
N GLY A 44 -5.05 7.14 6.33
CA GLY A 44 -5.36 8.48 5.87
C GLY A 44 -4.97 9.57 6.84
N ILE A 45 -3.93 9.33 7.62
CA ILE A 45 -3.47 10.27 8.63
C ILE A 45 -2.07 10.75 8.29
N ASP A 46 -1.84 12.05 8.38
CA ASP A 46 -0.48 12.54 8.15
C ASP A 46 0.27 12.55 9.49
N GLY A 47 1.52 12.96 9.45
CA GLY A 47 2.37 12.91 10.62
C GLY A 47 1.93 13.83 11.75
N ASN A 48 1.04 14.76 11.46
CA ASN A 48 0.55 15.71 12.44
C ASN A 48 -0.87 15.40 12.92
N GLY A 49 -1.36 14.24 12.53
CA GLY A 49 -2.71 13.85 12.94
C GLY A 49 -3.81 14.42 12.06
N GLY A 50 -3.45 15.13 11.02
CA GLY A 50 -4.43 15.68 10.10
C GLY A 50 -4.75 14.67 9.02
N LYS A 51 -5.50 15.11 8.05
CA LYS A 51 -5.81 14.25 6.92
C LYS A 51 -4.58 14.05 6.08
N GLY A 52 -4.39 12.85 5.64
CA GLY A 52 -3.23 12.54 4.85
C GLY A 52 -3.56 11.45 3.87
N GLY A 53 -2.83 10.38 3.95
CA GLY A 53 -3.02 9.29 3.03
C GLY A 53 -1.98 9.37 1.93
N PHE A 54 -2.11 8.52 0.95
CA PHE A 54 -1.11 8.43 -0.10
C PHE A 54 -1.25 9.59 -1.08
N THR A 55 -0.12 10.23 -1.39
CA THR A 55 -0.09 11.26 -2.40
C THR A 55 -0.19 10.59 -3.77
N SER A 56 -0.35 11.41 -4.78
CA SER A 56 -0.40 10.92 -6.15
C SER A 56 0.85 10.11 -6.50
N GLU A 57 2.01 10.61 -6.12
CA GLU A 57 3.27 9.91 -6.39
C GLU A 57 3.37 8.61 -5.61
N GLU A 58 2.91 8.65 -4.36
CA GLU A 58 2.94 7.46 -3.52
C GLU A 58 2.00 6.40 -4.04
N ARG A 59 0.87 6.81 -4.63
CA ARG A 59 -0.06 5.87 -5.22
C ARG A 59 0.56 5.18 -6.43
N LYS A 60 1.35 5.90 -7.20
CA LYS A 60 2.06 5.29 -8.33
C LYS A 60 3.07 4.27 -7.84
N THR A 61 3.78 4.61 -6.77
CA THR A 61 4.75 3.70 -6.17
C THR A 61 4.02 2.46 -5.64
N MET A 62 2.89 2.67 -4.99
CA MET A 62 2.09 1.58 -4.44
C MET A 62 1.66 0.62 -5.55
N ARG A 63 1.18 1.17 -6.65
CA ARG A 63 0.75 0.35 -7.77
C ARG A 63 1.90 -0.47 -8.33
N ALA A 64 3.03 0.19 -8.57
CA ALA A 64 4.20 -0.51 -9.11
C ALA A 64 4.71 -1.56 -8.14
N ALA A 65 4.67 -1.24 -6.85
CA ALA A 65 5.14 -2.17 -5.82
C ALA A 65 4.26 -3.41 -5.76
N LEU A 66 2.96 -3.23 -5.83
CA LEU A 66 2.04 -4.36 -5.80
C LEU A 66 2.21 -5.24 -7.02
N ILE A 67 2.45 -4.62 -8.17
CA ILE A 67 2.69 -5.39 -9.39
C ILE A 67 3.99 -6.16 -9.27
N ASP A 68 5.03 -5.53 -8.73
CA ASP A 68 6.30 -6.21 -8.54
C ASP A 68 6.16 -7.38 -7.57
N LEU A 69 5.45 -7.16 -6.48
CA LEU A 69 5.21 -8.21 -5.51
C LEU A 69 4.45 -9.38 -6.15
N SER A 70 3.48 -9.07 -6.98
CA SER A 70 2.70 -10.11 -7.64
C SER A 70 3.59 -10.97 -8.54
N LYS A 71 4.55 -10.34 -9.20
CA LYS A 71 5.49 -11.08 -10.05
C LYS A 71 6.39 -11.98 -9.22
N ARG A 72 6.82 -11.49 -8.06
CA ARG A 72 7.65 -12.27 -7.16
C ARG A 72 6.88 -13.47 -6.60
N ILE A 73 5.62 -13.25 -6.29
CA ILE A 73 4.76 -14.31 -5.80
C ILE A 73 4.57 -15.37 -6.88
N ARG A 74 4.32 -14.92 -8.10
CA ARG A 74 4.12 -15.82 -9.21
C ARG A 74 5.37 -16.64 -9.49
N ALA A 75 6.54 -15.99 -9.47
CA ALA A 75 7.80 -16.67 -9.70
C ALA A 75 8.00 -17.77 -8.65
N CYS A 76 7.67 -17.46 -7.42
CA CYS A 76 7.78 -18.45 -6.35
C CYS A 76 6.86 -19.63 -6.60
N ALA A 77 5.62 -19.34 -6.97
CA ALA A 77 4.64 -20.39 -7.24
C ALA A 77 5.09 -21.29 -8.38
N GLU A 78 5.63 -20.68 -9.42
CA GLU A 78 6.06 -21.46 -10.59
C GLU A 78 7.31 -22.28 -10.33
N ALA A 79 8.08 -21.90 -9.31
CA ALA A 79 9.26 -22.66 -8.92
C ALA A 79 8.90 -23.90 -8.12
N LEU A 80 7.71 -23.91 -7.55
CA LEU A 80 7.24 -25.04 -6.76
C LEU A 80 6.61 -26.05 -7.71
N LYS A 81 7.19 -27.22 -7.76
CA LYS A 81 6.72 -28.23 -8.70
C LYS A 81 6.18 -29.46 -8.04
#